data_6d8be9fbafb731890e23f8d5d77891b0
#
_entry.id   6d8be9fbafb731890e23f8d5d77891b0
#
_cell.length_a   1.000
_cell.length_b   1.000
_cell.length_c   1.000
_cell.angle_alpha   90.00
_cell.angle_beta   90.00
_cell.angle_gamma   90.00
#
_symmetry.space_group_name_H-M   'P 1'
#
loop_
_entity.id
_entity.type
_entity.pdbx_description
1 polymer ?
#
loop_
_entity_poly.entity_id
_entity_poly.type
_entity_poly.pdbx_seq_one_letter_code
_entity_poly.pdbx_strand_id
1 'polypeptide(L)'
;EVEPDNAAEPQSFRPGAVLYLKQKASLDAQTVDISSAAFADESFLNDDGELLYDVRDLSTSYDGKKLLFSMRAPEIENADEEDQPTWNIWEYNIESSTLRRIFDSTLNVRAEDGHDISPSYLPGDRILFTSTRQTRAKAVLLNEGKTGYPALDEERNVHAFNLHIMDGDGQNIQQLTFNQSHDLDPILLNNGKVLFSRWDNAGQTRNNGVNLYEINPDGTGLNYLYGRHSHDSGEDGDQVQFLKPKELENGNIAVSLRTFESATFAAQPLEINLDEFIDADRAIDGSDAIEGQAQVAIIDGVTSSDEQTINGQYGAFVPLYDGSNRYLVSWSLCRVALIDIDAETDGDQQGQPEYCTEEKLASDTY
;
A
#
# COMPACT_ATOMS: atom_id res chain seq x y z
N GLU A 1 17.86 -3.28 8.25
CA GLU A 1 16.52 -3.92 8.37
C GLU A 1 15.57 -3.12 7.49
N VAL A 2 14.82 -3.80 6.66
CA VAL A 2 13.85 -3.14 5.78
C VAL A 2 12.50 -3.20 6.47
N GLU A 3 11.99 -2.04 6.90
CA GLU A 3 10.70 -1.98 7.58
C GLU A 3 9.53 -2.26 6.64
N PRO A 4 8.49 -2.92 7.14
CA PRO A 4 7.33 -3.24 6.34
C PRO A 4 6.47 -2.01 6.03
N ASP A 5 5.91 -1.98 4.82
CA ASP A 5 4.95 -0.97 4.37
C ASP A 5 3.62 -1.13 5.12
N ASN A 6 3.32 -0.24 6.03
CA ASN A 6 2.08 -0.21 6.81
C ASN A 6 1.53 1.22 6.91
N ALA A 7 0.42 1.40 7.64
CA ALA A 7 -0.21 2.71 7.76
C ALA A 7 0.60 3.73 8.58
N ALA A 8 1.54 3.30 9.42
CA ALA A 8 2.38 4.20 10.21
C ALA A 8 3.49 4.83 9.37
N GLU A 9 4.02 4.09 8.39
CA GLU A 9 5.15 4.53 7.57
C GLU A 9 4.90 4.35 6.06
N PRO A 10 3.90 5.06 5.50
CA PRO A 10 3.52 4.88 4.11
C PRO A 10 4.63 5.28 3.12
N GLN A 11 5.61 6.05 3.56
CA GLN A 11 6.74 6.51 2.75
C GLN A 11 7.94 5.55 2.77
N SER A 12 7.88 4.41 3.46
CA SER A 12 8.97 3.43 3.56
C SER A 12 9.64 3.19 2.20
N PHE A 13 10.97 3.06 2.21
CA PHE A 13 11.80 2.88 1.02
C PHE A 13 12.53 1.53 1.10
N ARG A 14 12.40 0.73 0.04
CA ARG A 14 12.95 -0.62 -0.05
C ARG A 14 13.75 -0.77 -1.33
N PRO A 15 15.00 -0.32 -1.32
CA PRO A 15 15.82 -0.26 -2.52
C PRO A 15 16.06 -1.62 -3.16
N GLY A 16 16.15 -1.64 -4.50
CA GLY A 16 16.44 -2.82 -5.30
C GLY A 16 15.22 -3.46 -5.96
N ALA A 17 14.02 -2.88 -5.85
CA ALA A 17 12.85 -3.30 -6.60
C ALA A 17 12.94 -2.87 -8.08
N VAL A 18 12.58 -3.75 -9.01
CA VAL A 18 12.52 -3.48 -10.46
C VAL A 18 11.17 -3.94 -11.01
N LEU A 19 10.54 -3.09 -11.82
CA LEU A 19 9.27 -3.42 -12.46
C LEU A 19 9.50 -4.05 -13.83
N TYR A 20 9.00 -5.26 -14.00
CA TYR A 20 9.08 -6.01 -15.24
C TYR A 20 7.71 -6.18 -15.90
N LEU A 21 7.67 -5.99 -17.21
CA LEU A 21 6.51 -6.32 -18.04
C LEU A 21 6.74 -7.68 -18.71
N LYS A 22 5.76 -8.57 -18.53
CA LYS A 22 5.69 -9.87 -19.24
C LYS A 22 4.48 -9.89 -20.15
N GLN A 23 4.71 -10.03 -21.45
CA GLN A 23 3.65 -9.90 -22.47
C GLN A 23 2.63 -11.03 -22.46
N LYS A 24 2.96 -12.17 -21.86
CA LYS A 24 2.08 -13.35 -21.75
C LYS A 24 2.26 -14.00 -20.38
N ALA A 25 1.19 -14.54 -19.84
CA ALA A 25 1.23 -15.34 -18.60
C ALA A 25 1.78 -16.76 -18.88
N SER A 26 3.01 -16.85 -19.41
CA SER A 26 3.71 -18.11 -19.68
C SER A 26 5.16 -18.02 -19.18
N LEU A 27 5.72 -19.14 -18.74
CA LEU A 27 7.06 -19.17 -18.12
C LEU A 27 8.17 -18.70 -19.07
N ASP A 28 8.03 -18.95 -20.35
CA ASP A 28 8.97 -18.68 -21.44
C ASP A 28 8.73 -17.33 -22.13
N ALA A 29 7.73 -16.54 -21.68
CA ALA A 29 7.50 -15.22 -22.22
C ALA A 29 8.65 -14.26 -21.86
N GLN A 30 9.05 -13.46 -22.84
CA GLN A 30 10.08 -12.44 -22.64
C GLN A 30 9.65 -11.45 -21.55
N THR A 31 10.58 -11.14 -20.68
CA THR A 31 10.45 -10.13 -19.64
C THR A 31 11.18 -8.87 -20.06
N VAL A 32 10.55 -7.71 -19.92
CA VAL A 32 11.10 -6.40 -20.26
C VAL A 32 11.15 -5.56 -19.00
N ASP A 33 12.33 -5.04 -18.65
CA ASP A 33 12.49 -4.03 -17.62
C ASP A 33 11.89 -2.72 -18.11
N ILE A 34 10.94 -2.15 -17.36
CA ILE A 34 10.25 -0.93 -17.74
C ILE A 34 10.52 0.25 -16.81
N SER A 35 11.24 0.06 -15.72
CA SER A 35 11.47 1.06 -14.67
C SER A 35 12.91 1.57 -14.59
N SER A 36 13.92 0.74 -14.79
CA SER A 36 15.33 1.15 -14.64
C SER A 36 15.76 2.29 -15.56
N ALA A 37 15.09 2.46 -16.71
CA ALA A 37 15.37 3.56 -17.63
C ALA A 37 15.11 4.96 -17.04
N ALA A 38 14.32 5.05 -15.95
CA ALA A 38 14.10 6.31 -15.25
C ALA A 38 15.36 6.89 -14.61
N PHE A 39 16.29 6.02 -14.23
CA PHE A 39 17.50 6.32 -13.47
C PHE A 39 18.76 5.81 -14.20
N ALA A 40 18.78 5.95 -15.54
CA ALA A 40 19.88 5.45 -16.38
C ALA A 40 21.18 6.25 -16.28
N ASP A 41 21.19 7.40 -15.61
CA ASP A 41 22.38 8.21 -15.40
C ASP A 41 23.29 7.57 -14.35
N GLU A 42 24.62 7.57 -14.61
CA GLU A 42 25.60 7.00 -13.67
C GLU A 42 25.58 7.66 -12.28
N SER A 43 25.05 8.87 -12.16
CA SER A 43 24.90 9.57 -10.87
C SER A 43 23.91 8.92 -9.91
N PHE A 44 23.09 7.99 -10.39
CA PHE A 44 22.17 7.21 -9.56
C PHE A 44 22.76 5.89 -9.05
N LEU A 45 23.95 5.53 -9.48
CA LEU A 45 24.62 4.30 -9.01
C LEU A 45 25.30 4.57 -7.66
N ASN A 46 25.22 3.57 -6.76
CA ASN A 46 26.00 3.58 -5.54
C ASN A 46 27.49 3.28 -5.81
N ASP A 47 28.32 3.27 -4.77
CA ASP A 47 29.76 3.01 -4.86
C ASP A 47 30.09 1.60 -5.42
N ASP A 48 29.17 0.65 -5.26
CA ASP A 48 29.29 -0.71 -5.80
C ASP A 48 28.78 -0.83 -7.25
N GLY A 49 28.31 0.27 -7.84
CA GLY A 49 27.76 0.32 -9.20
C GLY A 49 26.33 -0.25 -9.32
N GLU A 50 25.60 -0.32 -8.23
CA GLU A 50 24.23 -0.83 -8.19
C GLU A 50 23.22 0.32 -8.26
N LEU A 51 22.08 0.09 -8.93
CA LEU A 51 20.96 1.01 -9.03
C LEU A 51 19.88 0.61 -8.02
N LEU A 52 19.85 1.31 -6.89
CA LEU A 52 19.03 0.97 -5.72
C LEU A 52 17.82 1.92 -5.57
N TYR A 53 16.91 1.94 -6.54
CA TYR A 53 15.60 2.62 -6.45
C TYR A 53 14.51 1.68 -5.94
N ASP A 54 13.30 2.21 -5.70
CA ASP A 54 12.14 1.43 -5.31
C ASP A 54 10.92 1.73 -6.20
N VAL A 55 10.06 0.71 -6.42
CA VAL A 55 8.84 0.80 -7.23
C VAL A 55 7.70 -0.01 -6.62
N ARG A 56 6.49 0.61 -6.53
CA ARG A 56 5.30 -0.01 -5.93
C ARG A 56 3.99 0.58 -6.46
N ASP A 57 2.87 0.13 -5.94
CA ASP A 57 1.51 0.66 -6.14
C ASP A 57 1.06 0.71 -7.60
N LEU A 58 1.10 -0.46 -8.27
CA LEU A 58 0.71 -0.56 -9.67
C LEU A 58 -0.80 -0.40 -9.87
N SER A 59 -1.16 0.40 -10.86
CA SER A 59 -2.52 0.53 -11.37
C SER A 59 -2.52 0.50 -12.91
N THR A 60 -3.52 -0.16 -13.49
CA THR A 60 -3.68 -0.25 -14.95
C THR A 60 -4.75 0.71 -15.44
N SER A 61 -4.56 1.29 -16.62
CA SER A 61 -5.61 2.06 -17.29
C SER A 61 -6.79 1.16 -17.69
N TYR A 62 -7.99 1.75 -17.85
CA TYR A 62 -9.20 1.01 -18.22
C TYR A 62 -9.12 0.26 -19.54
N ASP A 63 -8.28 0.72 -20.47
CA ASP A 63 -8.04 0.08 -21.76
C ASP A 63 -6.85 -0.89 -21.74
N GLY A 64 -6.18 -1.03 -20.57
CA GLY A 64 -5.03 -1.93 -20.39
C GLY A 64 -3.74 -1.51 -21.13
N LYS A 65 -3.66 -0.26 -21.61
CA LYS A 65 -2.53 0.22 -22.42
C LYS A 65 -1.48 0.98 -21.65
N LYS A 66 -1.80 1.42 -20.46
CA LYS A 66 -0.92 2.21 -19.60
C LYS A 66 -0.87 1.63 -18.20
N LEU A 67 0.26 1.84 -17.54
CA LEU A 67 0.50 1.50 -16.14
C LEU A 67 0.86 2.77 -15.39
N LEU A 68 0.24 3.00 -14.24
CA LEU A 68 0.68 3.95 -13.24
C LEU A 68 1.36 3.21 -12.09
N PHE A 69 2.36 3.80 -11.51
CA PHE A 69 3.04 3.29 -10.33
C PHE A 69 3.81 4.40 -9.62
N SER A 70 4.16 4.14 -8.37
CA SER A 70 5.01 5.02 -7.57
C SER A 70 6.45 4.56 -7.69
N MET A 71 7.39 5.49 -7.89
CA MET A 71 8.83 5.22 -7.80
C MET A 71 9.53 6.29 -6.96
N ARG A 72 10.56 5.84 -6.21
CA ARG A 72 11.47 6.70 -5.50
C ARG A 72 12.90 6.46 -6.01
N ALA A 73 13.60 7.54 -6.35
CA ALA A 73 14.99 7.47 -6.77
C ALA A 73 15.91 6.95 -5.64
N PRO A 74 17.09 6.45 -5.97
CA PRO A 74 18.11 6.08 -5.00
C PRO A 74 18.38 7.20 -3.98
N GLU A 75 18.70 6.82 -2.75
CA GLU A 75 19.07 7.78 -1.72
C GLU A 75 20.37 8.51 -2.09
N ILE A 76 20.43 9.77 -1.71
CA ILE A 76 21.61 10.60 -1.89
C ILE A 76 22.51 10.41 -0.67
N GLU A 77 23.70 9.87 -0.90
CA GLU A 77 24.64 9.60 0.18
C GLU A 77 24.98 10.87 0.97
N ASN A 78 24.93 10.78 2.30
CA ASN A 78 25.19 11.88 3.25
C ASN A 78 24.29 13.13 3.10
N ALA A 79 23.17 13.05 2.38
CA ALA A 79 22.17 14.11 2.37
C ALA A 79 21.30 14.04 3.63
N ASP A 80 20.86 15.23 4.11
CA ASP A 80 19.90 15.31 5.18
C ASP A 80 18.53 14.74 4.73
N GLU A 81 17.69 14.28 5.66
CA GLU A 81 16.39 13.66 5.37
C GLU A 81 15.52 14.55 4.46
N GLU A 82 15.53 15.87 4.70
CA GLU A 82 14.77 16.84 3.91
C GLU A 82 15.26 17.01 2.46
N ASP A 83 16.48 16.58 2.15
CA ASP A 83 17.09 16.61 0.83
C ASP A 83 17.02 15.26 0.11
N GLN A 84 16.53 14.21 0.77
CA GLN A 84 16.36 12.89 0.17
C GLN A 84 15.25 12.88 -0.90
N PRO A 85 15.32 12.01 -1.92
CA PRO A 85 14.29 11.86 -2.93
C PRO A 85 12.94 11.48 -2.32
N THR A 86 11.86 12.00 -2.87
CA THR A 86 10.48 11.64 -2.51
C THR A 86 9.90 10.62 -3.50
N TRP A 87 8.84 9.93 -3.08
CA TRP A 87 8.03 9.10 -3.96
C TRP A 87 7.34 9.97 -5.02
N ASN A 88 7.31 9.50 -6.27
CA ASN A 88 6.71 10.18 -7.41
C ASN A 88 5.89 9.22 -8.26
N ILE A 89 4.88 9.76 -8.95
CA ILE A 89 4.03 8.98 -9.86
C ILE A 89 4.64 8.95 -11.25
N TRP A 90 4.72 7.75 -11.80
CA TRP A 90 5.21 7.46 -13.13
C TRP A 90 4.15 6.73 -13.97
N GLU A 91 4.19 6.95 -15.26
CA GLU A 91 3.33 6.28 -16.24
C GLU A 91 4.18 5.58 -17.30
N TYR A 92 3.89 4.31 -17.55
CA TYR A 92 4.44 3.57 -18.66
C TYR A 92 3.36 3.29 -19.69
N ASN A 93 3.58 3.67 -20.95
CA ASN A 93 2.71 3.35 -22.07
C ASN A 93 3.21 2.09 -22.76
N ILE A 94 2.39 1.01 -22.74
CA ILE A 94 2.75 -0.30 -23.26
C ILE A 94 2.91 -0.30 -24.79
N GLU A 95 2.05 0.44 -25.51
CA GLU A 95 2.09 0.48 -26.98
C GLU A 95 3.30 1.24 -27.52
N SER A 96 3.64 2.36 -26.94
CA SER A 96 4.79 3.19 -27.35
C SER A 96 6.09 2.81 -26.66
N SER A 97 6.03 1.97 -25.61
CA SER A 97 7.17 1.63 -24.74
C SER A 97 7.85 2.87 -24.14
N THR A 98 7.04 3.86 -23.75
CA THR A 98 7.54 5.11 -23.18
C THR A 98 7.24 5.19 -21.69
N LEU A 99 8.27 5.53 -20.92
CA LEU A 99 8.19 5.84 -19.50
C LEU A 99 8.25 7.34 -19.29
N ARG A 100 7.37 7.89 -18.46
CA ARG A 100 7.41 9.31 -18.07
C ARG A 100 7.08 9.49 -16.60
N ARG A 101 7.70 10.46 -15.97
CA ARG A 101 7.26 11.00 -14.68
C ARG A 101 6.06 11.91 -14.94
N ILE A 102 5.00 11.81 -14.13
CA ILE A 102 3.78 12.62 -14.30
C ILE A 102 4.05 14.09 -13.97
N PHE A 103 4.75 14.33 -12.85
CA PHE A 103 5.15 15.69 -12.48
C PHE A 103 6.46 16.06 -13.20
N ASP A 104 6.47 17.19 -13.89
CA ASP A 104 7.69 17.70 -14.53
C ASP A 104 8.71 18.11 -13.45
N SER A 105 9.90 17.49 -13.49
CA SER A 105 10.99 17.78 -12.56
C SER A 105 11.57 19.20 -12.71
N THR A 106 11.33 19.87 -13.85
CA THR A 106 11.81 21.23 -14.10
C THR A 106 10.99 22.31 -13.39
N LEU A 107 9.78 21.95 -12.91
CA LEU A 107 8.88 22.82 -12.15
C LEU A 107 9.02 22.66 -10.64
N ASN A 108 10.11 22.06 -10.16
CA ASN A 108 10.38 21.83 -8.74
C ASN A 108 10.37 23.13 -7.94
N VAL A 109 9.19 23.51 -7.49
CA VAL A 109 9.05 24.37 -6.32
C VAL A 109 9.03 23.41 -5.11
N ARG A 110 10.10 23.35 -4.36
CA ARG A 110 10.21 22.47 -3.15
C ARG A 110 9.01 22.56 -2.21
N ALA A 111 8.33 23.70 -2.20
CA ALA A 111 7.10 23.91 -1.42
C ALA A 111 5.91 23.05 -1.88
N GLU A 112 5.96 22.48 -3.08
CA GLU A 112 4.93 21.63 -3.65
C GLU A 112 5.38 20.15 -3.73
N ASP A 113 6.62 19.84 -3.41
CA ASP A 113 7.12 18.48 -3.37
C ASP A 113 6.58 17.75 -2.15
N GLY A 114 6.22 16.50 -2.35
CA GLY A 114 5.75 15.61 -1.34
C GLY A 114 5.95 14.16 -1.80
N HIS A 115 5.73 13.22 -0.90
CA HIS A 115 5.61 11.83 -1.29
C HIS A 115 4.27 11.64 -2.00
N ASP A 116 4.29 11.16 -3.24
CA ASP A 116 3.11 10.84 -4.05
C ASP A 116 3.07 9.34 -4.29
N ILE A 117 2.07 8.66 -3.74
CA ILE A 117 1.96 7.19 -3.74
C ILE A 117 0.55 6.73 -4.12
N SER A 118 0.41 5.43 -4.33
CA SER A 118 -0.88 4.73 -4.57
C SER A 118 -1.73 5.38 -5.68
N PRO A 119 -1.18 5.59 -6.90
CA PRO A 119 -1.93 6.21 -7.97
C PRO A 119 -2.97 5.27 -8.57
N SER A 120 -4.11 5.84 -8.99
CA SER A 120 -5.19 5.13 -9.66
C SER A 120 -5.81 5.99 -10.75
N TYR A 121 -6.17 5.38 -11.90
CA TYR A 121 -6.87 6.11 -12.94
C TYR A 121 -8.32 6.43 -12.57
N LEU A 122 -8.75 7.63 -12.91
CA LEU A 122 -10.14 8.03 -12.88
C LEU A 122 -10.66 8.28 -14.29
N PRO A 123 -11.99 8.18 -14.54
CA PRO A 123 -12.58 8.59 -15.79
C PRO A 123 -12.23 10.03 -16.15
N GLY A 124 -12.08 10.29 -17.47
CA GLY A 124 -11.78 11.64 -17.98
C GLY A 124 -10.30 12.01 -17.92
N ASP A 125 -9.42 11.03 -18.04
CA ASP A 125 -7.96 11.21 -18.05
C ASP A 125 -7.47 11.95 -16.80
N ARG A 126 -7.93 11.52 -15.64
CA ARG A 126 -7.52 12.02 -14.33
C ARG A 126 -6.84 10.92 -13.52
N ILE A 127 -6.05 11.34 -12.56
CA ILE A 127 -5.31 10.46 -11.63
C ILE A 127 -5.70 10.81 -10.20
N LEU A 128 -6.11 9.80 -9.44
CA LEU A 128 -6.30 9.82 -8.01
C LEU A 128 -5.04 9.30 -7.35
N PHE A 129 -4.57 9.92 -6.28
CA PHE A 129 -3.37 9.50 -5.58
C PHE A 129 -3.35 9.98 -4.13
N THR A 130 -2.46 9.42 -3.36
CA THR A 130 -2.22 9.78 -1.97
C THR A 130 -0.94 10.61 -1.88
N SER A 131 -0.97 11.73 -1.13
CA SER A 131 0.17 12.64 -1.07
C SER A 131 0.30 13.38 0.25
N THR A 132 1.55 13.68 0.63
CA THR A 132 1.91 14.59 1.72
C THR A 132 1.88 16.07 1.32
N ARG A 133 1.53 16.42 0.06
CA ARG A 133 1.52 17.81 -0.46
C ARG A 133 0.62 18.73 0.34
N GLN A 134 -0.58 18.29 0.72
CA GLN A 134 -1.58 19.03 1.48
C GLN A 134 -1.82 20.46 0.94
N THR A 135 -1.84 20.60 -0.38
CA THR A 135 -1.76 21.89 -1.10
C THR A 135 -2.86 22.86 -0.69
N ARG A 136 -4.11 22.38 -0.61
CA ARG A 136 -5.25 23.22 -0.23
C ARG A 136 -5.24 23.61 1.24
N ALA A 137 -4.89 22.68 2.11
CA ALA A 137 -4.79 22.95 3.56
C ALA A 137 -3.74 24.03 3.84
N LYS A 138 -2.55 23.92 3.24
CA LYS A 138 -1.49 24.93 3.35
C LYS A 138 -1.94 26.28 2.77
N ALA A 139 -2.61 26.30 1.60
CA ALA A 139 -3.12 27.53 1.01
C ALA A 139 -4.15 28.25 1.88
N VAL A 140 -5.07 27.50 2.53
CA VAL A 140 -6.05 28.08 3.48
C VAL A 140 -5.34 28.70 4.67
N LEU A 141 -4.38 28.04 5.28
CA LEU A 141 -3.60 28.57 6.41
C LEU A 141 -2.87 29.85 6.03
N LEU A 142 -2.20 29.87 4.89
CA LEU A 142 -1.48 31.07 4.41
C LEU A 142 -2.42 32.23 4.13
N ASN A 143 -3.61 31.97 3.54
CA ASN A 143 -4.63 33.01 3.29
C ASN A 143 -5.19 33.59 4.59
N GLU A 144 -5.22 32.83 5.67
CA GLU A 144 -5.59 33.29 7.01
C GLU A 144 -4.43 33.97 7.78
N GLY A 145 -3.29 34.18 7.13
CA GLY A 145 -2.10 34.77 7.78
C GLY A 145 -1.40 33.83 8.78
N LYS A 146 -1.67 32.54 8.71
CA LYS A 146 -1.03 31.51 9.52
C LYS A 146 0.14 30.89 8.76
N THR A 147 1.07 30.26 9.47
CA THR A 147 2.14 29.48 8.87
C THR A 147 1.55 28.22 8.21
N GLY A 148 1.95 27.93 6.98
CA GLY A 148 1.47 26.79 6.21
C GLY A 148 2.10 25.45 6.64
N TYR A 149 2.09 25.14 7.93
CA TYR A 149 2.57 23.84 8.42
C TYR A 149 1.66 22.72 7.92
N PRO A 150 2.24 21.60 7.48
CA PRO A 150 1.46 20.42 7.17
C PRO A 150 0.86 19.79 8.43
N ALA A 151 -0.26 19.10 8.29
CA ALA A 151 -0.71 18.18 9.32
C ALA A 151 0.27 17.01 9.41
N LEU A 152 0.47 16.50 10.60
CA LEU A 152 1.25 15.30 10.88
C LEU A 152 0.30 14.14 11.16
N ASP A 153 0.81 12.92 11.08
CA ASP A 153 0.12 11.70 11.48
C ASP A 153 -0.29 11.72 12.97
N GLU A 154 -0.99 10.69 13.43
CA GLU A 154 -1.43 10.60 14.82
C GLU A 154 -0.27 10.60 15.81
N GLU A 155 0.86 10.01 15.45
CA GLU A 155 2.08 9.94 16.27
C GLU A 155 2.96 11.18 16.13
N ARG A 156 2.66 12.07 15.19
CA ARG A 156 3.38 13.30 14.86
C ARG A 156 4.81 13.08 14.35
N ASN A 157 5.06 11.96 13.73
CA ASN A 157 6.36 11.59 13.21
C ASN A 157 6.51 11.96 11.74
N VAL A 158 5.45 11.76 10.94
CA VAL A 158 5.49 11.97 9.49
C VAL A 158 4.38 12.90 9.02
N HIS A 159 4.55 13.50 7.85
CA HIS A 159 3.51 14.32 7.24
C HIS A 159 2.30 13.47 6.87
N ALA A 160 1.11 13.93 7.23
CA ALA A 160 -0.14 13.24 6.93
C ALA A 160 -0.34 13.10 5.41
N PHE A 161 -0.57 11.88 4.97
CA PHE A 161 -0.98 11.57 3.61
C PHE A 161 -2.47 11.83 3.42
N ASN A 162 -2.82 12.56 2.38
CA ASN A 162 -4.21 12.86 2.04
C ASN A 162 -4.47 12.56 0.57
N LEU A 163 -5.73 12.31 0.22
CA LEU A 163 -6.13 12.04 -1.15
C LEU A 163 -6.10 13.31 -2.00
N HIS A 164 -5.58 13.17 -3.21
CA HIS A 164 -5.50 14.21 -4.23
C HIS A 164 -5.99 13.66 -5.58
N ILE A 165 -6.46 14.58 -6.42
CA ILE A 165 -6.75 14.31 -7.83
C ILE A 165 -5.98 15.31 -8.68
N MET A 166 -5.55 14.88 -9.87
CA MET A 166 -4.94 15.71 -10.89
C MET A 166 -5.40 15.30 -12.29
N ASP A 167 -5.14 16.11 -13.27
CA ASP A 167 -5.25 15.72 -14.68
C ASP A 167 -4.15 14.74 -15.07
N GLY A 168 -4.35 13.94 -16.12
CA GLY A 168 -3.40 12.92 -16.56
C GLY A 168 -2.04 13.45 -17.01
N ASP A 169 -1.92 14.77 -17.21
CA ASP A 169 -0.67 15.48 -17.51
C ASP A 169 0.03 16.05 -16.26
N GLY A 170 -0.51 15.80 -15.06
CA GLY A 170 0.02 16.28 -13.79
C GLY A 170 -0.41 17.70 -13.40
N GLN A 171 -1.30 18.32 -14.16
CA GLN A 171 -1.82 19.66 -13.86
C GLN A 171 -3.08 19.59 -12.97
N ASN A 172 -3.53 20.76 -12.50
CA ASN A 172 -4.77 20.94 -11.74
C ASN A 172 -4.90 20.06 -10.51
N ILE A 173 -3.83 19.95 -9.74
CA ILE A 173 -3.80 19.16 -8.49
C ILE A 173 -4.81 19.72 -7.49
N GLN A 174 -5.71 18.87 -6.99
CA GLN A 174 -6.72 19.20 -6.00
C GLN A 174 -6.65 18.22 -4.82
N GLN A 175 -6.59 18.77 -3.61
CA GLN A 175 -6.70 17.96 -2.39
C GLN A 175 -8.16 17.63 -2.11
N LEU A 176 -8.48 16.35 -1.91
CA LEU A 176 -9.83 15.85 -1.64
C LEU A 176 -10.12 15.70 -0.15
N THR A 177 -9.15 15.21 0.62
CA THR A 177 -9.32 14.93 2.04
C THR A 177 -8.37 15.77 2.89
N PHE A 178 -8.73 15.94 4.17
CA PHE A 178 -8.06 16.83 5.12
C PHE A 178 -7.85 16.13 6.47
N ASN A 179 -7.54 14.84 6.44
CA ASN A 179 -7.29 14.07 7.64
C ASN A 179 -6.05 14.58 8.39
N GLN A 180 -6.06 14.50 9.71
CA GLN A 180 -4.91 14.69 10.58
C GLN A 180 -4.25 13.36 10.91
N SER A 181 -4.16 12.49 9.98
CA SER A 181 -3.43 11.24 9.91
C SER A 181 -3.48 10.79 8.45
N HIS A 182 -3.40 9.49 8.15
CA HIS A 182 -3.26 9.04 6.78
C HIS A 182 -4.58 8.63 6.14
N ASP A 183 -4.73 8.97 4.86
CA ASP A 183 -5.69 8.41 3.93
C ASP A 183 -4.90 7.68 2.83
N LEU A 184 -5.03 6.36 2.73
CA LEU A 184 -4.17 5.47 1.96
C LEU A 184 -4.94 4.61 0.96
N ASP A 185 -4.24 4.07 -0.02
CA ASP A 185 -4.69 3.04 -0.95
C ASP A 185 -6.04 3.32 -1.64
N PRO A 186 -6.23 4.52 -2.25
CA PRO A 186 -7.52 4.85 -2.82
C PRO A 186 -7.81 4.09 -4.11
N ILE A 187 -9.05 3.63 -4.27
CA ILE A 187 -9.58 3.04 -5.48
C ILE A 187 -10.90 3.68 -5.89
N LEU A 188 -11.22 3.66 -7.18
CA LEU A 188 -12.55 4.02 -7.65
C LEU A 188 -13.45 2.80 -7.67
N LEU A 189 -14.60 2.88 -6.99
CA LEU A 189 -15.64 1.87 -7.00
C LEU A 189 -16.52 1.95 -8.26
N ASN A 190 -17.20 0.87 -8.61
CA ASN A 190 -18.15 0.81 -9.73
C ASN A 190 -19.31 1.81 -9.56
N ASN A 191 -19.66 2.20 -8.33
CA ASN A 191 -20.67 3.21 -8.05
C ASN A 191 -20.17 4.66 -8.25
N GLY A 192 -18.90 4.84 -8.63
CA GLY A 192 -18.27 6.15 -8.89
C GLY A 192 -17.71 6.85 -7.66
N LYS A 193 -17.78 6.26 -6.48
CA LYS A 193 -17.15 6.77 -5.25
C LYS A 193 -15.70 6.30 -5.14
N VAL A 194 -14.90 6.98 -4.37
CA VAL A 194 -13.54 6.60 -3.97
C VAL A 194 -13.60 5.88 -2.63
N LEU A 195 -13.14 4.64 -2.58
CA LEU A 195 -12.91 3.86 -1.36
C LEU A 195 -11.45 3.98 -0.97
N PHE A 196 -11.15 4.07 0.32
CA PHE A 196 -9.78 4.18 0.81
C PHE A 196 -9.66 3.73 2.26
N SER A 197 -8.44 3.42 2.67
CA SER A 197 -8.08 3.13 4.05
C SER A 197 -7.75 4.43 4.78
N ARG A 198 -8.37 4.68 5.92
CA ARG A 198 -8.14 5.87 6.73
C ARG A 198 -7.66 5.49 8.12
N TRP A 199 -6.49 5.98 8.49
CA TRP A 199 -6.07 6.00 9.88
C TRP A 199 -6.75 7.17 10.59
N ASP A 200 -7.68 6.85 11.46
CA ASP A 200 -8.41 7.87 12.22
C ASP A 200 -7.55 8.44 13.34
N ASN A 201 -7.43 9.76 13.37
CA ASN A 201 -6.80 10.45 14.49
C ASN A 201 -7.76 10.44 15.68
N ALA A 202 -7.60 9.51 16.60
CA ALA A 202 -8.43 9.32 17.76
C ALA A 202 -8.02 10.19 18.96
N GLY A 203 -6.82 10.72 18.97
CA GLY A 203 -6.35 11.78 19.89
C GLY A 203 -6.18 11.42 21.38
N GLN A 204 -6.63 10.25 21.85
CA GLN A 204 -6.60 9.93 23.28
C GLN A 204 -6.28 8.47 23.62
N THR A 205 -6.51 7.56 22.73
CA THR A 205 -6.15 6.17 22.87
C THR A 205 -5.47 5.79 21.59
N ARG A 206 -4.29 5.24 21.67
CA ARG A 206 -3.56 4.67 20.53
C ARG A 206 -4.30 3.46 19.94
N ASN A 207 -5.57 3.64 19.66
CA ASN A 207 -6.31 2.70 18.84
C ASN A 207 -5.90 3.02 17.41
N ASN A 208 -4.89 2.34 16.94
CA ASN A 208 -4.33 2.41 15.60
C ASN A 208 -5.38 2.00 14.55
N GLY A 209 -6.53 2.66 14.60
CA GLY A 209 -7.72 2.33 13.86
C GLY A 209 -7.61 2.74 12.40
N VAL A 210 -7.16 1.82 11.54
CA VAL A 210 -7.21 1.99 10.09
C VAL A 210 -8.49 1.37 9.57
N ASN A 211 -9.43 2.23 9.16
CA ASN A 211 -10.78 1.89 8.76
C ASN A 211 -11.01 2.09 7.27
N LEU A 212 -12.10 1.56 6.73
CA LEU A 212 -12.56 1.82 5.37
C LEU A 212 -13.53 2.99 5.32
N TYR A 213 -13.26 3.93 4.41
CA TYR A 213 -14.05 5.12 4.15
C TYR A 213 -14.32 5.29 2.65
N GLU A 214 -15.40 5.98 2.33
CA GLU A 214 -15.68 6.40 0.96
C GLU A 214 -15.88 7.92 0.86
N ILE A 215 -15.63 8.47 -0.33
CA ILE A 215 -15.81 9.88 -0.64
C ILE A 215 -16.16 10.04 -2.12
N ASN A 216 -16.90 11.09 -2.48
CA ASN A 216 -17.09 11.44 -3.89
C ASN A 216 -15.79 12.01 -4.49
N PRO A 217 -15.53 11.83 -5.81
CA PRO A 217 -14.34 12.39 -6.47
C PRO A 217 -14.24 13.91 -6.47
N ASP A 218 -15.27 14.62 -6.04
CA ASP A 218 -15.28 16.09 -5.84
C ASP A 218 -14.95 16.51 -4.40
N GLY A 219 -14.65 15.54 -3.52
CA GLY A 219 -14.33 15.77 -2.12
C GLY A 219 -15.54 15.92 -1.18
N THR A 220 -16.74 15.69 -1.68
CA THR A 220 -17.98 15.71 -0.88
C THR A 220 -18.37 14.31 -0.41
N GLY A 221 -19.28 14.20 0.56
CA GLY A 221 -19.92 12.96 0.94
C GLY A 221 -18.96 11.96 1.60
N LEU A 222 -17.96 12.44 2.35
CA LEU A 222 -17.12 11.56 3.18
C LEU A 222 -18.00 10.73 4.12
N ASN A 223 -17.88 9.42 4.03
CA ASN A 223 -18.68 8.48 4.79
C ASN A 223 -17.81 7.33 5.30
N TYR A 224 -18.05 6.94 6.55
CA TYR A 224 -17.46 5.75 7.15
C TYR A 224 -18.17 4.50 6.63
N LEU A 225 -17.43 3.45 6.34
CA LEU A 225 -17.98 2.21 5.84
C LEU A 225 -17.79 1.03 6.80
N TYR A 226 -16.57 0.79 7.29
CA TYR A 226 -16.27 -0.44 8.02
C TYR A 226 -15.04 -0.34 8.92
N GLY A 227 -15.04 -1.07 10.03
CA GLY A 227 -13.85 -1.49 10.77
C GLY A 227 -13.67 -0.86 12.16
N ARG A 228 -14.47 0.16 12.55
CA ARG A 228 -14.24 0.93 13.79
C ARG A 228 -14.20 0.08 15.07
N HIS A 229 -14.93 -1.01 15.09
CA HIS A 229 -14.98 -1.95 16.22
C HIS A 229 -14.52 -3.36 15.82
N SER A 230 -13.68 -3.44 14.77
CA SER A 230 -13.19 -4.70 14.21
C SER A 230 -11.66 -4.78 14.18
N HIS A 231 -10.97 -3.90 14.91
CA HIS A 231 -9.50 -3.86 14.93
C HIS A 231 -8.90 -4.99 15.78
N ASP A 232 -9.68 -5.64 16.64
CA ASP A 232 -9.33 -6.81 17.42
C ASP A 232 -9.71 -8.14 16.72
N SER A 233 -9.97 -8.08 15.41
CA SER A 233 -10.32 -9.26 14.62
C SER A 233 -9.10 -10.03 14.07
N GLY A 234 -7.89 -9.63 14.45
CA GLY A 234 -6.67 -10.38 14.17
C GLY A 234 -6.57 -11.69 14.93
N GLU A 235 -5.53 -12.46 14.64
CA GLU A 235 -5.22 -13.69 15.37
C GLU A 235 -4.96 -13.38 16.83
N ASP A 236 -5.53 -14.17 17.74
CA ASP A 236 -5.46 -13.98 19.20
C ASP A 236 -5.90 -12.59 19.71
N GLY A 237 -6.68 -11.84 18.88
CA GLY A 237 -7.16 -10.50 19.23
C GLY A 237 -6.16 -9.39 18.92
N ASP A 238 -5.17 -9.65 18.08
CA ASP A 238 -4.24 -8.65 17.61
C ASP A 238 -4.93 -7.49 16.91
N GLN A 239 -4.39 -6.29 17.10
CA GLN A 239 -4.87 -5.10 16.42
C GLN A 239 -4.48 -5.12 14.94
N VAL A 240 -5.47 -4.98 14.08
CA VAL A 240 -5.31 -5.08 12.62
C VAL A 240 -5.66 -3.80 11.88
N GLN A 241 -5.12 -3.71 10.67
CA GLN A 241 -5.36 -2.67 9.68
C GLN A 241 -6.08 -3.26 8.48
N PHE A 242 -7.05 -2.51 7.92
CA PHE A 242 -7.70 -2.83 6.66
C PHE A 242 -7.06 -2.02 5.54
N LEU A 243 -6.13 -2.64 4.79
CA LEU A 243 -5.30 -1.97 3.78
C LEU A 243 -5.58 -2.50 2.37
N LYS A 244 -5.17 -1.74 1.37
CA LYS A 244 -5.16 -2.09 -0.06
C LYS A 244 -6.50 -2.67 -0.55
N PRO A 245 -7.63 -1.94 -0.35
CA PRO A 245 -8.94 -2.42 -0.74
C PRO A 245 -9.03 -2.69 -2.25
N LYS A 246 -9.85 -3.69 -2.63
CA LYS A 246 -10.20 -4.03 -4.01
C LYS A 246 -11.69 -4.37 -4.07
N GLU A 247 -12.43 -3.78 -4.98
CA GLU A 247 -13.82 -4.14 -5.21
C GLU A 247 -13.88 -5.47 -5.98
N LEU A 248 -14.65 -6.42 -5.49
CA LEU A 248 -14.86 -7.73 -6.13
C LEU A 248 -16.04 -7.70 -7.11
N GLU A 249 -16.14 -8.69 -8.00
CA GLU A 249 -17.25 -8.79 -8.96
C GLU A 249 -18.64 -8.93 -8.30
N ASN A 250 -18.69 -9.46 -7.09
CA ASN A 250 -19.92 -9.58 -6.30
C ASN A 250 -20.30 -8.30 -5.53
N GLY A 251 -19.50 -7.24 -5.60
CA GLY A 251 -19.69 -5.99 -4.88
C GLY A 251 -19.03 -5.93 -3.50
N ASN A 252 -18.57 -7.05 -2.95
CA ASN A 252 -17.83 -7.09 -1.69
C ASN A 252 -16.43 -6.45 -1.88
N ILE A 253 -15.77 -6.15 -0.76
CA ILE A 253 -14.45 -5.56 -0.78
C ILE A 253 -13.44 -6.57 -0.25
N ALA A 254 -12.42 -6.85 -1.03
CA ALA A 254 -11.25 -7.57 -0.57
C ALA A 254 -10.22 -6.58 0.00
N VAL A 255 -9.60 -6.93 1.13
CA VAL A 255 -8.56 -6.15 1.80
C VAL A 255 -7.38 -7.02 2.19
N SER A 256 -6.23 -6.39 2.39
CA SER A 256 -5.12 -6.97 3.14
C SER A 256 -5.34 -6.68 4.62
N LEU A 257 -5.72 -7.70 5.39
CA LEU A 257 -5.77 -7.63 6.85
C LEU A 257 -4.38 -7.88 7.40
N ARG A 258 -3.88 -6.96 8.20
CA ARG A 258 -2.53 -7.01 8.72
C ARG A 258 -2.45 -6.49 10.13
N THR A 259 -1.66 -7.13 10.99
CA THR A 259 -1.37 -6.61 12.32
C THR A 259 -0.66 -5.26 12.23
N PHE A 260 -1.03 -4.29 13.06
CA PHE A 260 -0.50 -2.93 12.98
C PHE A 260 1.01 -2.87 13.25
N GLU A 261 1.48 -3.66 14.21
CA GLU A 261 2.89 -3.72 14.60
C GLU A 261 3.68 -4.81 13.83
N SER A 262 3.14 -5.30 12.69
CA SER A 262 3.79 -6.35 11.91
C SER A 262 5.15 -5.90 11.38
N ALA A 263 6.17 -6.70 11.62
CA ALA A 263 7.53 -6.53 11.10
C ALA A 263 7.77 -7.21 9.74
N THR A 264 6.75 -7.86 9.17
CA THR A 264 6.82 -8.56 7.88
C THR A 264 5.83 -7.99 6.87
N PHE A 265 5.91 -8.46 5.62
CA PHE A 265 4.93 -8.14 4.57
C PHE A 265 3.66 -8.99 4.66
N ALA A 266 3.59 -9.89 5.63
CA ALA A 266 2.50 -10.82 5.76
C ALA A 266 1.16 -10.08 5.92
N ALA A 267 0.20 -10.49 5.13
CA ALA A 267 -1.18 -10.03 5.23
C ALA A 267 -2.12 -11.20 4.94
N GLN A 268 -3.24 -11.22 5.61
CA GLN A 268 -4.33 -12.14 5.30
C GLN A 268 -5.26 -11.48 4.27
N PRO A 269 -5.39 -12.03 3.04
CA PRO A 269 -6.42 -11.59 2.12
C PRO A 269 -7.81 -11.92 2.66
N LEU A 270 -8.63 -10.89 2.86
CA LEU A 270 -9.92 -10.97 3.51
C LEU A 270 -10.99 -10.34 2.62
N GLU A 271 -12.14 -10.99 2.47
CA GLU A 271 -13.34 -10.44 1.84
C GLU A 271 -14.28 -9.87 2.91
N ILE A 272 -14.79 -8.66 2.69
CA ILE A 272 -15.72 -7.95 3.59
C ILE A 272 -17.02 -7.66 2.84
N ASN A 273 -18.14 -8.04 3.46
CA ASN A 273 -19.47 -7.72 2.97
C ASN A 273 -19.93 -6.36 3.52
N LEU A 274 -19.69 -5.29 2.75
CA LEU A 274 -20.08 -3.93 3.12
C LEU A 274 -21.57 -3.61 2.92
N ASP A 275 -22.32 -4.44 2.21
CA ASP A 275 -23.75 -4.22 1.99
C ASP A 275 -24.58 -4.57 3.23
N GLU A 276 -24.09 -5.48 4.06
CA GLU A 276 -24.82 -5.99 5.22
C GLU A 276 -24.15 -5.64 6.55
N PHE A 277 -22.84 -5.39 6.59
CA PHE A 277 -22.07 -5.20 7.81
C PHE A 277 -21.31 -3.88 7.85
N ILE A 278 -21.24 -3.29 9.05
CA ILE A 278 -20.45 -2.10 9.36
C ILE A 278 -19.24 -2.42 10.24
N ASP A 279 -19.25 -3.55 10.92
CA ASP A 279 -18.18 -4.13 11.71
C ASP A 279 -18.30 -5.67 11.67
N ALA A 280 -17.28 -6.38 12.16
CA ALA A 280 -17.20 -7.84 12.16
C ALA A 280 -18.45 -8.50 12.81
N ASP A 281 -18.96 -7.90 13.89
CA ASP A 281 -20.08 -8.41 14.69
C ASP A 281 -21.36 -7.61 14.51
N ARG A 282 -21.39 -6.63 13.60
CA ARG A 282 -22.48 -5.65 13.56
C ARG A 282 -23.02 -5.44 12.17
N ALA A 283 -24.30 -5.77 12.04
CA ALA A 283 -25.09 -5.48 10.85
C ALA A 283 -25.42 -3.98 10.72
N ILE A 284 -25.57 -3.51 9.47
CA ILE A 284 -25.95 -2.12 9.15
C ILE A 284 -27.32 -1.76 9.72
N ASP A 285 -28.30 -2.67 9.63
CA ASP A 285 -29.68 -2.43 10.12
C ASP A 285 -29.85 -2.63 11.62
N GLY A 286 -28.78 -3.03 12.33
CA GLY A 286 -28.78 -3.30 13.76
C GLY A 286 -29.53 -4.58 14.15
N SER A 287 -29.82 -5.46 13.19
CA SER A 287 -30.43 -6.76 13.46
C SER A 287 -29.35 -7.79 13.81
N ASP A 288 -29.66 -8.65 14.81
CA ASP A 288 -28.85 -9.84 15.14
C ASP A 288 -29.17 -11.04 14.21
N ALA A 289 -29.95 -10.82 13.16
CA ALA A 289 -30.60 -11.89 12.37
C ALA A 289 -29.98 -12.07 10.97
N ILE A 290 -28.82 -11.44 10.67
CA ILE A 290 -28.16 -11.64 9.39
C ILE A 290 -27.51 -13.02 9.37
N GLU A 291 -27.85 -13.82 8.35
CA GLU A 291 -27.17 -15.08 8.08
C GLU A 291 -25.88 -14.74 7.31
N GLY A 292 -24.72 -15.11 7.85
CA GLY A 292 -23.44 -14.92 7.18
C GLY A 292 -22.36 -14.31 8.08
N GLN A 293 -21.21 -14.09 7.51
CA GLN A 293 -20.05 -13.50 8.16
C GLN A 293 -19.70 -12.17 7.49
N ALA A 294 -19.36 -11.18 8.31
CA ALA A 294 -18.89 -9.89 7.82
C ALA A 294 -17.53 -10.02 7.10
N GLN A 295 -16.70 -10.93 7.60
CA GLN A 295 -15.34 -11.17 7.14
C GLN A 295 -15.17 -12.64 6.73
N VAL A 296 -14.65 -12.88 5.55
CA VAL A 296 -14.34 -14.23 5.04
C VAL A 296 -12.90 -14.27 4.51
N ALA A 297 -12.09 -15.20 5.01
CA ALA A 297 -10.75 -15.40 4.49
C ALA A 297 -10.82 -15.84 3.01
N ILE A 298 -10.08 -15.14 2.14
CA ILE A 298 -9.95 -15.51 0.72
C ILE A 298 -9.04 -16.73 0.57
N ILE A 299 -8.06 -16.85 1.46
CA ILE A 299 -7.10 -17.97 1.49
C ILE A 299 -7.11 -18.54 2.92
N ASP A 300 -7.48 -19.81 3.04
CA ASP A 300 -7.50 -20.49 4.33
C ASP A 300 -6.10 -20.75 4.87
N GLY A 301 -5.95 -20.68 6.20
CA GLY A 301 -4.71 -21.02 6.91
C GLY A 301 -3.57 -20.00 6.69
N VAL A 302 -3.93 -18.76 6.39
CA VAL A 302 -3.02 -17.61 6.36
C VAL A 302 -3.37 -16.71 7.53
N THR A 303 -2.36 -16.27 8.27
CA THR A 303 -2.51 -15.37 9.41
C THR A 303 -2.35 -13.90 9.04
N SER A 304 -2.92 -12.99 9.83
CA SER A 304 -2.69 -11.55 9.77
C SER A 304 -1.43 -11.10 10.52
N SER A 305 -0.85 -11.98 11.33
CA SER A 305 0.34 -11.73 12.17
C SER A 305 1.64 -12.11 11.47
N ASP A 306 2.76 -11.84 12.15
CA ASP A 306 4.11 -12.21 11.70
C ASP A 306 4.42 -13.70 11.91
N GLU A 307 3.50 -14.45 12.48
CA GLU A 307 3.70 -15.86 12.70
C GLU A 307 3.88 -16.64 11.40
N GLN A 308 4.85 -17.53 11.41
CA GLN A 308 5.12 -18.39 10.27
C GLN A 308 4.12 -19.54 10.22
N THR A 309 3.43 -19.69 9.12
CA THR A 309 2.54 -20.83 8.86
C THR A 309 3.13 -21.73 7.79
N ILE A 310 2.72 -23.00 7.76
CA ILE A 310 3.15 -23.96 6.72
C ILE A 310 2.73 -23.50 5.32
N ASN A 311 1.71 -22.63 5.22
CA ASN A 311 1.22 -22.07 3.98
C ASN A 311 2.06 -20.88 3.49
N GLY A 312 3.04 -20.45 4.29
CA GLY A 312 3.88 -19.30 3.99
C GLY A 312 3.18 -17.97 4.26
N GLN A 313 3.72 -16.90 3.69
CA GLN A 313 3.24 -15.53 3.87
C GLN A 313 2.79 -14.93 2.54
N TYR A 314 1.68 -14.18 2.55
CA TYR A 314 1.10 -13.52 1.39
C TYR A 314 1.28 -12.01 1.52
N GLY A 315 1.89 -11.38 0.51
CA GLY A 315 2.15 -9.94 0.52
C GLY A 315 1.05 -9.15 -0.19
N ALA A 316 0.82 -9.45 -1.47
CA ALA A 316 -0.15 -8.74 -2.29
C ALA A 316 -1.05 -9.70 -3.06
N PHE A 317 -2.26 -9.26 -3.38
CA PHE A 317 -3.19 -10.01 -4.20
C PHE A 317 -3.98 -9.11 -5.15
N VAL A 318 -4.37 -9.65 -6.29
CA VAL A 318 -5.19 -8.96 -7.30
C VAL A 318 -6.25 -9.93 -7.84
N PRO A 319 -7.56 -9.59 -7.78
CA PRO A 319 -8.60 -10.34 -8.46
C PRO A 319 -8.41 -10.31 -9.97
N LEU A 320 -8.66 -11.41 -10.68
CA LEU A 320 -8.47 -11.46 -12.13
C LEU A 320 -9.61 -10.86 -12.94
N TYR A 321 -10.77 -10.63 -12.34
CA TYR A 321 -11.97 -10.06 -12.98
C TYR A 321 -12.39 -10.77 -14.29
N ASP A 322 -12.20 -12.07 -14.33
CA ASP A 322 -12.49 -12.92 -15.51
C ASP A 322 -13.68 -13.88 -15.27
N GLY A 323 -14.46 -13.64 -14.21
CA GLY A 323 -15.58 -14.46 -13.78
C GLY A 323 -15.19 -15.81 -13.17
N SER A 324 -13.91 -16.05 -12.92
CA SER A 324 -13.40 -17.33 -12.40
C SER A 324 -13.18 -17.32 -10.87
N ASN A 325 -13.34 -16.17 -10.21
CA ASN A 325 -13.00 -15.94 -8.79
C ASN A 325 -11.56 -16.32 -8.45
N ARG A 326 -10.63 -16.17 -9.39
CA ARG A 326 -9.20 -16.40 -9.20
C ARG A 326 -8.48 -15.13 -8.86
N TYR A 327 -7.37 -15.29 -8.14
CA TYR A 327 -6.48 -14.20 -7.73
C TYR A 327 -5.06 -14.46 -8.22
N LEU A 328 -4.36 -13.41 -8.57
CA LEU A 328 -2.91 -13.39 -8.66
C LEU A 328 -2.39 -12.97 -7.29
N VAL A 329 -1.47 -13.73 -6.73
CA VAL A 329 -0.93 -13.47 -5.38
C VAL A 329 0.60 -13.40 -5.40
N SER A 330 1.15 -12.53 -4.58
CA SER A 330 2.55 -12.51 -4.20
C SER A 330 2.69 -13.36 -2.94
N TRP A 331 3.50 -14.40 -2.99
CA TRP A 331 3.58 -15.41 -1.95
C TRP A 331 5.01 -15.88 -1.70
N SER A 332 5.37 -16.01 -0.44
CA SER A 332 6.64 -16.55 0.02
C SER A 332 6.43 -17.89 0.70
N LEU A 333 7.18 -18.90 0.28
CA LEU A 333 7.19 -20.20 0.93
C LEU A 333 7.77 -20.11 2.34
N CYS A 334 7.14 -20.79 3.27
CA CYS A 334 7.70 -20.95 4.62
C CYS A 334 9.00 -21.76 4.57
N ARG A 335 10.06 -21.20 5.14
CA ARG A 335 11.35 -21.86 5.29
C ARG A 335 11.86 -21.63 6.69
N VAL A 336 12.42 -22.67 7.27
CA VAL A 336 13.08 -22.67 8.59
C VAL A 336 14.53 -23.11 8.44
N ALA A 337 15.41 -22.62 9.29
CA ALA A 337 16.79 -23.04 9.35
C ALA A 337 17.08 -23.60 10.76
N LEU A 338 17.86 -24.67 10.85
CA LEU A 338 18.33 -25.20 12.13
C LEU A 338 19.11 -24.12 12.89
N ILE A 339 18.72 -23.87 14.13
CA ILE A 339 19.48 -23.06 15.06
C ILE A 339 20.49 -23.99 15.75
N ASP A 340 21.77 -23.80 15.49
CA ASP A 340 22.82 -24.51 16.26
C ASP A 340 22.99 -23.81 17.62
N ILE A 341 22.30 -24.35 18.62
CA ILE A 341 22.28 -23.79 19.99
C ILE A 341 23.66 -23.96 20.68
N ASP A 342 24.51 -24.82 20.16
CA ASP A 342 25.85 -25.13 20.75
C ASP A 342 26.99 -24.34 20.04
N ALA A 343 26.72 -23.55 19.04
CA ALA A 343 27.73 -22.71 18.38
C ALA A 343 28.14 -21.55 19.29
N GLU A 344 29.14 -21.76 20.11
CA GLU A 344 29.93 -20.64 20.66
C GLU A 344 30.63 -19.95 19.51
N THR A 345 30.16 -18.70 19.22
CA THR A 345 30.82 -17.71 18.37
C THR A 345 30.52 -17.74 16.85
N ASP A 346 30.34 -16.51 16.37
CA ASP A 346 30.33 -16.01 14.98
C ASP A 346 29.22 -16.53 14.05
N GLY A 347 28.33 -15.64 13.75
CA GLY A 347 27.17 -15.54 12.88
C GLY A 347 27.09 -16.29 11.53
N ASP A 348 27.91 -17.29 11.24
CA ASP A 348 28.03 -17.88 9.91
C ASP A 348 27.63 -19.37 9.77
N GLN A 349 27.01 -19.98 10.79
CA GLN A 349 26.51 -21.35 10.68
C GLN A 349 24.99 -21.46 10.87
N GLN A 350 24.22 -20.72 10.10
CA GLN A 350 22.82 -21.06 9.88
C GLN A 350 22.77 -22.30 8.97
N GLY A 351 22.03 -23.32 9.39
CA GLY A 351 21.72 -24.47 8.53
C GLY A 351 21.09 -24.05 7.22
N GLN A 352 21.20 -24.88 6.18
CA GLN A 352 20.54 -24.58 4.92
C GLN A 352 19.02 -24.49 5.14
N PRO A 353 18.33 -23.44 4.60
CA PRO A 353 16.89 -23.29 4.77
C PRO A 353 16.14 -24.50 4.19
N GLU A 354 15.28 -25.10 5.00
CA GLU A 354 14.41 -26.21 4.61
C GLU A 354 12.94 -25.76 4.59
N TYR A 355 12.09 -26.47 3.86
CA TYR A 355 10.64 -26.20 3.90
C TYR A 355 10.07 -26.51 5.28
N CYS A 356 9.14 -25.66 5.73
CA CYS A 356 8.43 -25.86 6.97
C CYS A 356 7.59 -27.13 6.95
N THR A 357 7.50 -27.77 8.10
CA THR A 357 6.49 -28.76 8.45
C THR A 357 5.93 -28.38 9.82
N GLU A 358 4.75 -28.87 10.19
CA GLU A 358 4.16 -28.61 11.51
C GLU A 358 5.12 -29.00 12.65
N GLU A 359 5.85 -30.11 12.52
CA GLU A 359 6.83 -30.57 13.49
C GLU A 359 8.01 -29.59 13.63
N LYS A 360 8.50 -29.04 12.53
CA LYS A 360 9.61 -28.08 12.53
C LYS A 360 9.20 -26.72 13.09
N LEU A 361 8.00 -26.23 12.76
CA LEU A 361 7.47 -24.97 13.29
C LEU A 361 7.20 -25.05 14.81
N ALA A 362 6.86 -26.23 15.31
CA ALA A 362 6.64 -26.45 16.73
C ALA A 362 7.94 -26.74 17.51
N SER A 363 9.09 -26.73 16.86
CA SER A 363 10.38 -27.09 17.45
C SER A 363 11.22 -25.88 17.78
N ASP A 364 11.71 -25.76 19.02
CA ASP A 364 12.64 -24.70 19.46
C ASP A 364 14.03 -24.78 18.80
N THR A 365 14.27 -25.78 17.96
CA THR A 365 15.57 -26.00 17.28
C THR A 365 15.60 -25.48 15.83
N TYR A 366 14.50 -24.95 15.30
CA TYR A 366 14.39 -24.38 13.96
C TYR A 366 14.05 -22.91 13.98
#